data_b0802e3e8ae7ce4795830e462fc88a0c
#
_entry.id   b0802e3e8ae7ce4795830e462fc88a0c
#
_cell.length_a   1.000
_cell.length_b   1.000
_cell.length_c   1.000
_cell.angle_alpha   90.00
_cell.angle_beta   90.00
_cell.angle_gamma   90.00
#
_symmetry.space_group_name_H-M   'P 1'
#
loop_
_entity.id
_entity.type
_entity.pdbx_description
1 polymer ?
#
loop_
_entity_poly.entity_id
_entity_poly.type
_entity_poly.pdbx_seq_one_letter_code
_entity_poly.pdbx_strand_id
1 'polypeptide(L)'
;LSSSSAASDVYKRQFPLPGGKVISGYGTRGGHSGDDIKTCARDTIRAAFDGVVRMAKPYGAYGNVIVIRHPNGLETVYSHNVKNLVKSGDVVKAGMAIGLTGRTGRATTEHLHFETRINGQHFNPGLIFDMKKGTLRTDYLQCTKKGKGIVVKALKSEKVLPKYKTLSPFLYELPGIKKPVWNIPALARSAAYSGL
;
A
#
# COMPACT_ATOMS: atom_id res chain seq x y z
N LEU A 1 -38.58 -8.07 11.62
CA LEU A 1 -37.40 -7.21 11.63
C LEU A 1 -36.19 -8.10 11.44
N SER A 2 -35.75 -8.21 10.19
CA SER A 2 -34.45 -8.81 9.87
C SER A 2 -33.37 -7.95 10.47
N SER A 3 -32.69 -8.43 11.50
CA SER A 3 -31.41 -7.91 11.94
C SER A 3 -30.42 -8.06 10.77
N SER A 4 -30.26 -7.00 9.99
CA SER A 4 -29.10 -6.91 9.13
C SER A 4 -27.89 -6.90 10.07
N SER A 5 -27.25 -8.05 10.20
CA SER A 5 -25.91 -8.11 10.72
C SER A 5 -25.09 -7.18 9.84
N ALA A 6 -24.79 -5.99 10.34
CA ALA A 6 -23.64 -5.24 9.90
C ALA A 6 -22.43 -6.12 10.22
N ALA A 7 -22.24 -7.15 9.38
CA ALA A 7 -21.04 -7.91 9.35
C ALA A 7 -19.95 -6.87 9.23
N SER A 8 -19.14 -6.78 10.26
CA SER A 8 -17.90 -6.02 10.27
C SER A 8 -17.28 -6.15 8.89
N ASP A 9 -17.30 -5.06 8.11
CA ASP A 9 -16.44 -4.92 6.94
C ASP A 9 -15.02 -5.00 7.50
N VAL A 10 -14.59 -6.23 7.75
CA VAL A 10 -13.21 -6.56 8.05
C VAL A 10 -12.44 -6.06 6.85
N TYR A 11 -11.74 -4.99 7.05
CA TYR A 11 -10.96 -4.28 6.03
C TYR A 11 -10.26 -5.27 5.14
N LYS A 12 -10.72 -5.38 3.90
CA LYS A 12 -10.09 -6.21 2.89
C LYS A 12 -8.72 -5.64 2.63
N ARG A 13 -7.72 -6.33 3.12
CA ARG A 13 -6.30 -6.03 2.97
C ARG A 13 -5.70 -7.23 2.29
N GLN A 14 -4.85 -7.00 1.31
CA GLN A 14 -4.26 -8.08 0.57
C GLN A 14 -2.76 -7.84 0.42
N PHE A 15 -1.98 -8.85 0.75
CA PHE A 15 -0.59 -8.87 0.32
C PHE A 15 -0.55 -8.82 -1.20
N PRO A 16 0.27 -7.94 -1.82
CA PRO A 16 0.16 -7.64 -3.25
C PRO A 16 0.43 -8.82 -4.17
N LEU A 17 1.22 -9.80 -3.70
CA LEU A 17 1.54 -11.02 -4.43
C LEU A 17 1.49 -12.24 -3.48
N PRO A 18 0.30 -12.83 -3.24
CA PRO A 18 0.14 -13.96 -2.34
C PRO A 18 1.06 -15.14 -2.68
N GLY A 19 1.70 -15.72 -1.67
CA GLY A 19 2.69 -16.78 -1.85
C GLY A 19 4.08 -16.31 -2.30
N GLY A 20 4.23 -15.01 -2.60
CA GLY A 20 5.49 -14.43 -3.05
C GLY A 20 6.55 -14.35 -1.95
N LYS A 21 7.80 -14.55 -2.36
CA LYS A 21 8.99 -14.42 -1.49
C LYS A 21 9.79 -13.19 -1.89
N VAL A 22 10.24 -12.40 -0.91
CA VAL A 22 11.13 -11.26 -1.15
C VAL A 22 12.50 -11.78 -1.60
N ILE A 23 12.94 -11.32 -2.75
CA ILE A 23 14.27 -11.62 -3.33
C ILE A 23 15.24 -10.43 -3.20
N SER A 24 14.72 -9.21 -3.02
CA SER A 24 15.50 -8.01 -2.75
C SER A 24 14.66 -7.04 -1.93
N GLY A 25 15.14 -6.67 -0.75
CA GLY A 25 14.41 -5.81 0.17
C GLY A 25 14.64 -4.32 -0.06
N TYR A 26 13.77 -3.51 0.52
CA TYR A 26 13.90 -2.06 0.56
C TYR A 26 15.24 -1.60 1.13
N GLY A 27 15.86 -0.61 0.50
CA GLY A 27 17.13 -0.02 0.92
C GLY A 27 18.38 -0.84 0.56
N THR A 28 18.23 -2.04 -0.01
CA THR A 28 19.35 -2.83 -0.50
C THR A 28 19.94 -2.24 -1.80
N ARG A 29 21.06 -2.76 -2.27
CA ARG A 29 21.69 -2.39 -3.56
C ARG A 29 21.88 -0.88 -3.75
N GLY A 30 22.24 -0.16 -2.69
CA GLY A 30 22.53 1.26 -2.76
C GLY A 30 21.29 2.17 -2.86
N GLY A 31 20.13 1.73 -2.37
CA GLY A 31 18.93 2.58 -2.26
C GLY A 31 17.70 2.05 -2.99
N HIS A 32 17.51 0.75 -2.98
CA HIS A 32 16.31 0.10 -3.57
C HIS A 32 15.02 0.68 -2.98
N SER A 33 14.14 1.21 -3.83
CA SER A 33 12.96 2.00 -3.42
C SER A 33 11.75 1.17 -2.97
N GLY A 34 11.81 -0.15 -3.11
CA GLY A 34 10.74 -1.07 -2.76
C GLY A 34 11.24 -2.45 -2.39
N ASP A 35 10.33 -3.42 -2.39
CA ASP A 35 10.64 -4.84 -2.25
C ASP A 35 10.37 -5.56 -3.57
N ASP A 36 11.34 -6.35 -4.03
CA ASP A 36 11.16 -7.26 -5.17
C ASP A 36 10.60 -8.59 -4.64
N ILE A 37 9.41 -8.94 -5.09
CA ILE A 37 8.66 -10.11 -4.64
C ILE A 37 8.49 -11.07 -5.82
N LYS A 38 8.89 -12.32 -5.65
CA LYS A 38 8.87 -13.35 -6.69
C LYS A 38 7.96 -14.51 -6.33
N THR A 39 7.19 -14.93 -7.33
CA THR A 39 6.44 -16.19 -7.38
C THR A 39 6.66 -16.87 -8.73
N CYS A 40 5.62 -17.40 -9.34
CA CYS A 40 5.62 -17.90 -10.71
C CYS A 40 5.50 -16.77 -11.73
N ALA A 41 5.82 -17.08 -12.98
CA ALA A 41 5.63 -16.18 -14.10
C ALA A 41 4.15 -15.86 -14.33
N ARG A 42 3.83 -14.60 -14.65
CA ARG A 42 2.47 -14.12 -14.91
C ARG A 42 1.49 -14.33 -13.76
N ASP A 43 2.00 -14.36 -12.55
CA ASP A 43 1.16 -14.46 -11.36
C ASP A 43 0.34 -13.20 -11.14
N THR A 44 -0.84 -13.35 -10.54
CA THR A 44 -1.78 -12.25 -10.37
C THR A 44 -1.34 -11.28 -9.29
N ILE A 45 -1.08 -10.05 -9.69
CA ILE A 45 -0.84 -8.92 -8.78
C ILE A 45 -2.18 -8.40 -8.30
N ARG A 46 -2.31 -8.20 -6.98
CA ARG A 46 -3.53 -7.71 -6.34
C ARG A 46 -3.34 -6.35 -5.70
N ALA A 47 -4.38 -5.52 -5.77
CA ALA A 47 -4.38 -4.25 -5.05
C ALA A 47 -4.25 -4.48 -3.55
N ALA A 48 -3.29 -3.82 -2.92
CA ALA A 48 -3.04 -3.95 -1.48
C ALA A 48 -4.17 -3.37 -0.62
N PHE A 49 -4.78 -2.29 -1.09
CA PHE A 49 -5.86 -1.55 -0.42
C PHE A 49 -6.85 -1.02 -1.44
N ASP A 50 -8.02 -0.56 -0.95
CA ASP A 50 -8.97 0.21 -1.74
C ASP A 50 -8.33 1.51 -2.22
N GLY A 51 -8.65 1.96 -3.43
CA GLY A 51 -8.12 3.21 -3.97
C GLY A 51 -8.52 3.48 -5.41
N VAL A 52 -7.86 4.49 -5.98
CA VAL A 52 -8.03 4.90 -7.39
C VAL A 52 -6.70 4.75 -8.11
N VAL A 53 -6.73 4.14 -9.28
CA VAL A 53 -5.55 4.00 -10.14
C VAL A 53 -5.14 5.37 -10.65
N ARG A 54 -4.04 5.89 -10.13
CA ARG A 54 -3.48 7.18 -10.57
C ARG A 54 -2.74 7.07 -11.90
N MET A 55 -2.08 5.93 -12.11
CA MET A 55 -1.30 5.68 -13.32
C MET A 55 -1.27 4.17 -13.62
N ALA A 56 -1.46 3.81 -14.90
CA ALA A 56 -1.29 2.46 -15.41
C ALA A 56 -0.77 2.52 -16.85
N LYS A 57 0.56 2.58 -17.02
CA LYS A 57 1.22 2.73 -18.32
C LYS A 57 2.70 2.31 -18.26
N PRO A 58 3.40 2.15 -19.40
CA PRO A 58 4.86 2.06 -19.41
C PRO A 58 5.49 3.33 -18.82
N TYR A 59 6.50 3.16 -17.98
CA TYR A 59 7.21 4.28 -17.35
C TYR A 59 8.67 3.96 -17.05
N GLY A 60 9.57 4.28 -17.97
CA GLY A 60 11.02 4.17 -17.81
C GLY A 60 11.49 2.82 -17.26
N ALA A 61 12.35 2.88 -16.26
CA ALA A 61 12.92 1.69 -15.61
C ALA A 61 11.90 0.79 -14.92
N TYR A 62 10.73 1.31 -14.54
CA TYR A 62 9.63 0.54 -13.94
C TYR A 62 8.94 -0.42 -14.93
N GLY A 63 9.14 -0.21 -16.24
CA GLY A 63 8.39 -0.96 -17.25
C GLY A 63 6.90 -0.64 -17.19
N ASN A 64 6.03 -1.63 -17.39
CA ASN A 64 4.60 -1.45 -17.15
C ASN A 64 4.36 -1.31 -15.65
N VAL A 65 3.80 -0.19 -15.25
CA VAL A 65 3.60 0.16 -13.84
C VAL A 65 2.15 0.55 -13.58
N ILE A 66 1.69 0.19 -12.39
CA ILE A 66 0.43 0.64 -11.81
C ILE A 66 0.76 1.42 -10.54
N VAL A 67 0.18 2.59 -10.38
CA VAL A 67 0.21 3.37 -9.14
C VAL A 67 -1.20 3.58 -8.66
N ILE A 68 -1.50 3.12 -7.45
CA ILE A 68 -2.80 3.29 -6.81
C ILE A 68 -2.64 4.33 -5.71
N ARG A 69 -3.51 5.35 -5.75
CA ARG A 69 -3.64 6.33 -4.67
C ARG A 69 -4.71 5.86 -3.71
N HIS A 70 -4.33 5.78 -2.46
CA HIS A 70 -5.22 5.49 -1.35
C HIS A 70 -5.61 6.77 -0.61
N PRO A 71 -6.67 6.76 0.21
CA PRO A 71 -6.94 7.86 1.12
C PRO A 71 -5.71 8.24 1.93
N ASN A 72 -5.60 9.51 2.33
CA ASN A 72 -4.49 10.06 3.16
C ASN A 72 -3.13 10.20 2.45
N GLY A 73 -3.09 10.14 1.12
CA GLY A 73 -1.85 10.33 0.35
C GLY A 73 -0.89 9.13 0.33
N LEU A 74 -1.29 7.99 0.87
CA LEU A 74 -0.57 6.73 0.64
C LEU A 74 -0.72 6.35 -0.83
N GLU A 75 0.36 5.94 -1.46
CA GLU A 75 0.37 5.32 -2.78
C GLU A 75 1.09 3.98 -2.72
N THR A 76 0.60 3.01 -3.49
CA THR A 76 1.28 1.75 -3.76
C THR A 76 1.65 1.66 -5.23
N VAL A 77 2.85 1.17 -5.49
CA VAL A 77 3.41 1.04 -6.84
C VAL A 77 3.65 -0.43 -7.13
N TYR A 78 3.23 -0.86 -8.31
CA TYR A 78 3.35 -2.23 -8.80
C TYR A 78 3.99 -2.19 -10.18
N SER A 79 5.21 -2.65 -10.31
CA SER A 79 5.96 -2.52 -11.56
C SER A 79 6.58 -3.81 -12.06
N HIS A 80 7.18 -3.71 -13.24
CA HIS A 80 7.68 -4.80 -14.07
C HIS A 80 6.59 -5.72 -14.61
N ASN A 81 5.33 -5.26 -14.61
CA ASN A 81 4.19 -6.05 -15.05
C ASN A 81 4.33 -6.47 -16.52
N VAL A 82 3.99 -7.72 -16.86
CA VAL A 82 3.81 -8.10 -18.26
C VAL A 82 2.52 -7.48 -18.82
N LYS A 83 1.50 -7.33 -17.95
CA LYS A 83 0.21 -6.75 -18.34
C LYS A 83 -0.41 -6.00 -17.17
N ASN A 84 -0.88 -4.78 -17.42
CA ASN A 84 -1.78 -4.06 -16.53
C ASN A 84 -3.22 -4.47 -16.87
N LEU A 85 -4.02 -4.84 -15.88
CA LEU A 85 -5.44 -5.23 -16.03
C LEU A 85 -6.38 -4.08 -15.74
N VAL A 86 -5.84 -2.94 -15.28
CA VAL A 86 -6.58 -1.72 -14.94
C VAL A 86 -5.98 -0.53 -15.67
N LYS A 87 -6.72 0.55 -15.76
CA LYS A 87 -6.33 1.83 -16.36
C LYS A 87 -6.43 2.98 -15.37
N SER A 88 -5.80 4.11 -15.69
CA SER A 88 -5.91 5.33 -14.88
C SER A 88 -7.37 5.77 -14.73
N GLY A 89 -7.76 6.11 -13.51
CA GLY A 89 -9.12 6.48 -13.13
C GLY A 89 -9.96 5.32 -12.58
N ASP A 90 -9.55 4.06 -12.77
CA ASP A 90 -10.30 2.92 -12.26
C ASP A 90 -10.31 2.92 -10.72
N VAL A 91 -11.47 2.65 -10.13
CA VAL A 91 -11.62 2.39 -8.70
C VAL A 91 -11.34 0.91 -8.45
N VAL A 92 -10.46 0.63 -7.51
CA VAL A 92 -10.06 -0.74 -7.16
C VAL A 92 -10.34 -1.03 -5.69
N LYS A 93 -10.66 -2.28 -5.41
CA LYS A 93 -10.82 -2.81 -4.06
C LYS A 93 -9.61 -3.65 -3.67
N ALA A 94 -9.26 -3.66 -2.39
CA ALA A 94 -8.22 -4.55 -1.87
C ALA A 94 -8.48 -6.01 -2.30
N GLY A 95 -7.45 -6.67 -2.81
CA GLY A 95 -7.55 -8.02 -3.36
C GLY A 95 -7.98 -8.11 -4.82
N MET A 96 -8.45 -7.03 -5.43
CA MET A 96 -8.78 -7.01 -6.87
C MET A 96 -7.53 -7.30 -7.70
N ALA A 97 -7.67 -8.15 -8.72
CA ALA A 97 -6.61 -8.39 -9.70
C ALA A 97 -6.37 -7.12 -10.52
N ILE A 98 -5.14 -6.60 -10.51
CA ILE A 98 -4.78 -5.34 -11.16
C ILE A 98 -3.71 -5.52 -12.25
N GLY A 99 -2.94 -6.60 -12.21
CA GLY A 99 -1.87 -6.85 -13.18
C GLY A 99 -1.35 -8.27 -13.09
N LEU A 100 -0.42 -8.59 -13.98
CA LEU A 100 0.30 -9.85 -14.00
C LEU A 100 1.80 -9.58 -13.89
N THR A 101 2.50 -10.38 -13.07
CA THR A 101 3.96 -10.29 -12.91
C THR A 101 4.67 -10.48 -14.24
N GLY A 102 5.80 -9.82 -14.42
CA GLY A 102 6.58 -9.89 -15.63
C GLY A 102 8.01 -9.42 -15.46
N ARG A 103 8.63 -9.05 -16.58
CA ARG A 103 10.03 -8.64 -16.67
C ARG A 103 10.20 -7.39 -17.54
N THR A 104 9.23 -6.47 -17.51
CA THR A 104 9.34 -5.24 -18.30
C THR A 104 10.23 -4.20 -17.61
N GLY A 105 10.69 -3.21 -18.35
CA GLY A 105 11.60 -2.20 -17.83
C GLY A 105 13.00 -2.74 -17.54
N ARG A 106 13.55 -2.40 -16.37
CA ARG A 106 14.92 -2.80 -15.98
C ARG A 106 14.99 -4.17 -15.28
N ALA A 107 13.91 -4.91 -15.17
CA ALA A 107 13.90 -6.19 -14.50
C ALA A 107 14.75 -7.24 -15.23
N THR A 108 15.58 -7.98 -14.50
CA THR A 108 16.40 -9.08 -15.04
C THR A 108 15.70 -10.44 -14.92
N THR A 109 14.77 -10.57 -13.99
CA THR A 109 13.94 -11.76 -13.76
C THR A 109 12.48 -11.36 -13.61
N GLU A 110 11.55 -12.29 -13.76
CA GLU A 110 10.15 -12.03 -13.46
C GLU A 110 9.93 -11.86 -11.96
N HIS A 111 9.37 -10.73 -11.56
CA HIS A 111 9.02 -10.40 -10.18
C HIS A 111 8.07 -9.20 -10.16
N LEU A 112 7.46 -8.96 -9.02
CA LEU A 112 6.79 -7.71 -8.69
C LEU A 112 7.76 -6.82 -7.94
N HIS A 113 8.09 -5.64 -8.45
CA HIS A 113 8.68 -4.57 -7.64
C HIS A 113 7.56 -3.76 -7.01
N PHE A 114 7.49 -3.79 -5.68
CA PHE A 114 6.42 -3.20 -4.89
C PHE A 114 6.94 -2.07 -4.01
N GLU A 115 6.33 -0.89 -4.13
CA GLU A 115 6.68 0.26 -3.29
C GLU A 115 5.48 0.79 -2.52
N THR A 116 5.78 1.42 -1.39
CA THR A 116 4.86 2.27 -0.63
C THR A 116 5.40 3.69 -0.61
N ARG A 117 4.52 4.67 -0.86
CA ARG A 117 4.89 6.08 -0.94
C ARG A 117 3.91 6.95 -0.15
N ILE A 118 4.40 8.05 0.40
CA ILE A 118 3.60 9.14 0.95
C ILE A 118 4.09 10.44 0.34
N ASN A 119 3.18 11.20 -0.26
CA ASN A 119 3.50 12.42 -1.00
C ASN A 119 4.65 12.22 -2.01
N GLY A 120 4.61 11.10 -2.73
CA GLY A 120 5.60 10.74 -3.74
C GLY A 120 6.92 10.16 -3.20
N GLN A 121 7.16 10.19 -1.91
CA GLN A 121 8.39 9.67 -1.29
C GLN A 121 8.20 8.23 -0.84
N HIS A 122 9.08 7.34 -1.30
CA HIS A 122 9.05 5.92 -0.93
C HIS A 122 9.51 5.70 0.51
N PHE A 123 8.96 4.70 1.15
CA PHE A 123 9.36 4.20 2.45
C PHE A 123 9.25 2.68 2.48
N ASN A 124 9.85 2.06 3.50
CA ASN A 124 9.94 0.60 3.61
C ASN A 124 8.55 -0.07 3.69
N PRO A 125 8.15 -0.89 2.69
CA PRO A 125 6.90 -1.64 2.73
C PRO A 125 6.78 -2.58 3.93
N GLY A 126 7.91 -3.03 4.48
CA GLY A 126 7.98 -3.85 5.70
C GLY A 126 7.43 -3.16 6.96
N LEU A 127 7.16 -1.85 6.93
CA LEU A 127 6.44 -1.15 8.00
C LEU A 127 4.93 -1.43 7.95
N ILE A 128 4.40 -1.79 6.78
CA ILE A 128 2.97 -2.11 6.57
C ILE A 128 2.76 -3.63 6.56
N PHE A 129 3.65 -4.36 5.91
CA PHE A 129 3.51 -5.80 5.69
C PHE A 129 4.57 -6.60 6.46
N ASP A 130 4.20 -7.76 6.98
CA ASP A 130 5.17 -8.80 7.31
C ASP A 130 5.57 -9.49 6.01
N MET A 131 6.69 -9.06 5.44
CA MET A 131 7.15 -9.51 4.12
C MET A 131 7.53 -11.00 4.09
N LYS A 132 7.78 -11.63 5.24
CA LYS A 132 8.04 -13.08 5.33
C LYS A 132 6.76 -13.90 5.33
N LYS A 133 5.74 -13.43 6.05
CA LYS A 133 4.46 -14.11 6.19
C LYS A 133 3.46 -13.75 5.08
N GLY A 134 3.71 -12.69 4.33
CA GLY A 134 2.76 -12.17 3.34
C GLY A 134 1.47 -11.64 3.98
N THR A 135 1.57 -11.12 5.21
CA THR A 135 0.43 -10.60 5.98
C THR A 135 0.61 -9.13 6.31
N LEU A 136 -0.47 -8.46 6.65
CA LEU A 136 -0.42 -7.08 7.09
C LEU A 136 0.03 -7.00 8.55
N ARG A 137 0.85 -6.02 8.89
CA ARG A 137 1.10 -5.63 10.28
C ARG A 137 -0.08 -4.83 10.81
N THR A 138 -0.36 -4.96 12.09
CA THR A 138 -1.46 -4.24 12.77
C THR A 138 -1.02 -2.90 13.36
N ASP A 139 0.20 -2.48 13.07
CA ASP A 139 0.79 -1.27 13.61
C ASP A 139 0.22 -0.01 12.95
N TYR A 140 0.25 1.11 13.67
CA TYR A 140 -0.05 2.42 13.14
C TYR A 140 1.20 3.03 12.52
N LEU A 141 1.05 3.81 11.45
CA LEU A 141 2.16 4.56 10.89
C LEU A 141 2.13 6.02 11.36
N GLN A 142 3.21 6.44 11.98
CA GLN A 142 3.47 7.86 12.24
C GLN A 142 4.32 8.43 11.11
N CYS A 143 3.75 9.39 10.37
CA CYS A 143 4.44 10.11 9.31
C CYS A 143 4.82 11.50 9.79
N THR A 144 6.10 11.83 9.70
CA THR A 144 6.65 13.11 10.17
C THR A 144 7.36 13.80 9.04
N LYS A 145 6.98 15.03 8.71
CA LYS A 145 7.73 15.87 7.77
C LYS A 145 9.07 16.27 8.42
N LYS A 146 10.17 16.02 7.72
CA LYS A 146 11.52 16.45 8.14
C LYS A 146 12.21 17.14 6.95
N GLY A 147 12.25 18.46 6.97
CA GLY A 147 12.72 19.26 5.83
C GLY A 147 11.85 18.99 4.59
N LYS A 148 12.48 18.60 3.48
CA LYS A 148 11.79 18.19 2.24
C LYS A 148 11.35 16.72 2.26
N GLY A 149 11.73 15.96 3.28
CA GLY A 149 11.50 14.51 3.38
C GLY A 149 10.39 14.14 4.38
N ILE A 150 10.02 12.84 4.36
CA ILE A 150 9.07 12.24 5.29
C ILE A 150 9.77 11.08 6.02
N VAL A 151 9.64 11.07 7.34
CA VAL A 151 10.06 9.94 8.17
C VAL A 151 8.82 9.16 8.58
N VAL A 152 8.79 7.87 8.27
CA VAL A 152 7.71 6.96 8.62
C VAL A 152 8.18 5.99 9.69
N LYS A 153 7.40 5.84 10.76
CA LYS A 153 7.66 4.90 11.87
C LYS A 153 6.41 4.10 12.16
N ALA A 154 6.58 2.80 12.44
CA ALA A 154 5.50 1.98 12.95
C ALA A 154 5.35 2.20 14.47
N LEU A 155 4.10 2.36 14.93
CA LEU A 155 3.73 2.47 16.34
C LEU A 155 2.88 1.26 16.71
N LYS A 156 3.22 0.57 17.79
CA LYS A 156 2.43 -0.54 18.31
C LYS A 156 1.06 -0.06 18.78
N SER A 157 0.02 -0.83 18.50
CA SER A 157 -1.38 -0.50 18.83
C SER A 157 -1.61 -0.21 20.32
N GLU A 158 -0.92 -0.92 21.20
CA GLU A 158 -1.01 -0.76 22.67
C GLU A 158 -0.67 0.65 23.16
N LYS A 159 0.19 1.38 22.44
CA LYS A 159 0.58 2.76 22.79
C LYS A 159 -0.37 3.83 22.27
N VAL A 160 -1.23 3.48 21.33
CA VAL A 160 -2.07 4.44 20.62
C VAL A 160 -3.52 4.41 21.11
N LEU A 161 -4.05 3.24 21.45
CA LEU A 161 -5.46 3.03 21.78
C LEU A 161 -6.00 3.70 23.07
N PRO A 162 -5.23 3.87 24.18
CA PRO A 162 -5.81 4.41 25.41
C PRO A 162 -6.21 5.90 25.34
N LYS A 163 -5.64 6.67 24.42
CA LYS A 163 -5.80 8.12 24.37
C LYS A 163 -6.80 8.64 23.34
N TYR A 164 -7.34 7.79 22.46
CA TYR A 164 -8.07 8.24 21.26
C TYR A 164 -9.38 7.48 21.05
N LYS A 165 -10.33 7.68 21.97
CA LYS A 165 -11.74 7.41 21.68
C LYS A 165 -12.23 8.55 20.77
N THR A 166 -12.58 8.20 19.53
CA THR A 166 -13.41 8.99 18.61
C THR A 166 -12.88 10.36 18.15
N LEU A 167 -11.88 10.37 17.28
CA LEU A 167 -11.75 11.41 16.28
C LEU A 167 -11.78 10.74 14.91
N SER A 168 -12.27 11.45 13.88
CA SER A 168 -12.45 10.97 12.50
C SER A 168 -11.65 9.70 12.14
N PRO A 169 -12.22 8.71 11.45
CA PRO A 169 -11.50 7.45 11.14
C PRO A 169 -10.21 7.64 10.33
N PHE A 170 -9.85 8.88 9.99
CA PHE A 170 -8.78 9.19 9.05
C PHE A 170 -7.61 9.98 9.62
N LEU A 171 -7.81 10.74 10.67
CA LEU A 171 -6.75 11.57 11.26
C LEU A 171 -6.86 11.52 12.78
N TYR A 172 -5.82 11.03 13.43
CA TYR A 172 -5.69 11.16 14.87
C TYR A 172 -4.65 12.23 15.17
N GLU A 173 -5.09 13.35 15.75
CA GLU A 173 -4.16 14.30 16.36
C GLU A 173 -3.87 13.86 17.78
N LEU A 174 -2.62 13.57 18.07
CA LEU A 174 -2.15 13.26 19.41
C LEU A 174 -2.00 14.55 20.20
N PRO A 175 -2.64 14.74 21.38
CA PRO A 175 -2.36 15.89 22.24
C PRO A 175 -0.86 15.99 22.51
N GLY A 176 -0.26 17.14 22.18
CA GLY A 176 1.17 17.39 22.34
C GLY A 176 2.06 16.87 21.19
N ILE A 177 1.52 16.18 20.20
CA ILE A 177 2.24 15.79 18.99
C ILE A 177 1.62 16.52 17.80
N LYS A 178 2.27 17.55 17.31
CA LYS A 178 1.85 18.34 16.12
C LYS A 178 2.05 17.56 14.80
N LYS A 179 1.66 16.27 14.73
CA LYS A 179 1.97 15.41 13.58
C LYS A 179 0.85 14.39 13.34
N PRO A 180 0.34 14.25 12.10
CA PRO A 180 -0.72 13.30 11.82
C PRO A 180 -0.24 11.87 12.05
N VAL A 181 -1.06 11.09 12.73
CA VAL A 181 -0.89 9.64 12.87
C VAL A 181 -1.87 8.96 11.91
N TRP A 182 -1.35 8.15 11.03
CA TRP A 182 -2.13 7.48 10.00
C TRP A 182 -2.53 6.09 10.49
N ASN A 183 -3.83 5.83 10.49
CA ASN A 183 -4.35 4.49 10.76
C ASN A 183 -4.47 3.73 9.45
N ILE A 184 -3.55 2.80 9.17
CA ILE A 184 -3.59 1.98 7.95
C ILE A 184 -4.89 1.16 7.83
N PRO A 185 -5.45 0.58 8.90
CA PRO A 185 -6.76 -0.03 8.85
C PRO A 185 -7.88 0.90 8.39
N ALA A 186 -7.82 2.19 8.71
CA ALA A 186 -8.83 3.16 8.28
C ALA A 186 -8.70 3.58 6.82
N LEU A 187 -7.54 3.36 6.18
CA LEU A 187 -7.33 3.62 4.75
C LEU A 187 -8.30 2.82 3.85
N ALA A 188 -8.78 1.69 4.35
CA ALA A 188 -9.72 0.84 3.62
C ALA A 188 -11.19 1.34 3.69
N ARG A 189 -11.53 2.31 4.57
CA ARG A 189 -12.92 2.74 4.80
C ARG A 189 -13.42 3.85 3.88
N SER A 190 -12.55 4.66 3.27
CA SER A 190 -12.99 5.92 2.67
C SER A 190 -13.19 5.90 1.16
N ALA A 191 -13.33 4.74 0.54
CA ALA A 191 -13.67 4.65 -0.89
C ALA A 191 -15.16 4.89 -1.20
N ALA A 192 -15.93 5.49 -0.28
CA ALA A 192 -17.20 6.11 -0.62
C ALA A 192 -16.92 7.56 -1.08
N TYR A 193 -16.29 7.72 -2.24
CA TYR A 193 -16.28 8.99 -2.94
C TYR A 193 -17.64 9.21 -3.57
N SER A 194 -18.50 9.95 -2.88
CA SER A 194 -19.56 10.71 -3.53
C SER A 194 -18.90 11.91 -4.21
N GLY A 195 -18.86 11.90 -5.51
CA GLY A 195 -18.79 13.07 -6.39
C GLY A 195 -17.58 13.99 -6.24
N LEU A 196 -16.68 13.95 -7.15
CA LEU A 196 -16.26 15.05 -8.06
C LEU A 196 -15.41 14.44 -9.16
#